data_1836c53acfbcc423a41d8beef908ac3b
#
_entry.id   1836c53acfbcc423a41d8beef908ac3b
#
_cell.length_a   1.000
_cell.length_b   1.000
_cell.length_c   1.000
_cell.angle_alpha   90.00
_cell.angle_beta   90.00
_cell.angle_gamma   90.00
#
_symmetry.space_group_name_H-M   'P 1'
#
loop_
_entity.id
_entity.type
_entity.pdbx_description
1 polymer ?
#
loop_
_entity_poly.entity_id
_entity_poly.type
_entity_poly.pdbx_seq_one_letter_code
_entity_poly.pdbx_strand_id
1 'polypeptide(L)'
;MTQLPANDMDGFGRLVAWLAQAALGDTGKRSDGTPDNNLGALTFAEVFAEFCDRLNAWIGPFSRISVAMEVLHPELSGGTLYWRDGEIEERQIKRAGILTWDDYLRSPVYVVEQTNRPWRWRIGDAVPDMSLIQDLAAQGNTDYCLFPLPIQDTNRTTTMSFATRRPGGFGNLGGDDLGAGLLRQVAWALTPYLERVALRIIALDLLDAYVGKIAGKRVYGGQIERGAVEPIDAAILVADLRGFTTLSEQLGEIAMVDLLNRYFDTLGAAIAAHDGQILKFMGDGLLAVFPISADGGRAEVHEAAVLAALEARGNLATLNTALTAEGRAPVDFGIGLHAGSVAFGNIGTGTRLDFTVIGPAVNQASRIQDLTKELHEPVLASGEFVANLKRPMRLVGARTLRGVEKPVDLFAPAG
;
A
#
# COMPACT_ATOMS: atom_id res chain seq x y z
N MET A 1 20.69 -29.56 -20.91
CA MET A 1 19.34 -29.81 -20.35
C MET A 1 19.32 -31.29 -19.93
N THR A 2 19.45 -31.57 -18.66
CA THR A 2 19.33 -32.92 -18.12
C THR A 2 17.86 -33.32 -18.24
N GLN A 3 17.55 -34.38 -19.00
CA GLN A 3 16.18 -34.86 -19.15
C GLN A 3 15.67 -35.40 -17.82
N LEU A 4 14.53 -34.93 -17.37
CA LEU A 4 13.84 -35.48 -16.21
C LEU A 4 13.33 -36.90 -16.49
N PRO A 5 13.26 -37.80 -15.48
CA PRO A 5 12.58 -39.07 -15.61
C PRO A 5 11.14 -38.94 -16.13
N ALA A 6 10.63 -39.87 -16.89
CA ALA A 6 9.33 -39.79 -17.56
C ALA A 6 8.16 -39.49 -16.58
N ASN A 7 8.17 -40.07 -15.38
CA ASN A 7 7.15 -39.79 -14.33
C ASN A 7 7.23 -38.37 -13.78
N ASP A 8 8.43 -37.79 -13.73
CA ASP A 8 8.62 -36.39 -13.26
C ASP A 8 8.21 -35.40 -14.32
N MET A 9 8.38 -35.73 -15.61
CA MET A 9 7.90 -34.91 -16.74
C MET A 9 6.38 -34.78 -16.75
N ASP A 10 5.65 -35.85 -16.47
CA ASP A 10 4.19 -35.84 -16.46
C ASP A 10 3.62 -35.02 -15.27
N GLY A 11 4.22 -35.16 -14.09
CA GLY A 11 3.88 -34.34 -12.92
C GLY A 11 4.16 -32.86 -13.12
N PHE A 12 5.34 -32.54 -13.70
CA PHE A 12 5.71 -31.18 -14.05
C PHE A 12 4.77 -30.56 -15.08
N GLY A 13 4.43 -31.32 -16.15
CA GLY A 13 3.47 -30.87 -17.16
C GLY A 13 2.09 -30.53 -16.58
N ARG A 14 1.56 -31.38 -15.68
CA ARG A 14 0.29 -31.11 -14.98
C ARG A 14 0.36 -29.85 -14.12
N LEU A 15 1.45 -29.62 -13.39
CA LEU A 15 1.65 -28.44 -12.56
C LEU A 15 1.69 -27.17 -13.42
N VAL A 16 2.45 -27.17 -14.52
CA VAL A 16 2.55 -26.04 -15.44
C VAL A 16 1.21 -25.75 -16.11
N ALA A 17 0.50 -26.79 -16.58
CA ALA A 17 -0.82 -26.62 -17.18
C ALA A 17 -1.83 -25.99 -16.19
N TRP A 18 -1.82 -26.45 -14.94
CA TRP A 18 -2.66 -25.84 -13.90
C TRP A 18 -2.27 -24.39 -13.60
N LEU A 19 -0.96 -24.06 -13.49
CA LEU A 19 -0.50 -22.68 -13.31
C LEU A 19 -0.94 -21.77 -14.45
N ALA A 20 -0.89 -22.26 -15.69
CA ALA A 20 -1.35 -21.52 -16.85
C ALA A 20 -2.87 -21.22 -16.77
N GLN A 21 -3.68 -22.20 -16.34
CA GLN A 21 -5.11 -22.00 -16.12
C GLN A 21 -5.38 -21.01 -14.96
N ALA A 22 -4.68 -21.15 -13.84
CA ALA A 22 -4.79 -20.22 -12.71
C ALA A 22 -4.36 -18.80 -13.11
N ALA A 23 -3.34 -18.67 -13.98
CA ALA A 23 -2.89 -17.36 -14.49
C ALA A 23 -3.90 -16.71 -15.44
N LEU A 24 -4.63 -17.49 -16.23
CA LEU A 24 -5.66 -16.95 -17.13
C LEU A 24 -6.87 -16.40 -16.36
N GLY A 25 -7.09 -16.85 -15.13
CA GLY A 25 -8.33 -16.66 -14.40
C GLY A 25 -9.48 -17.37 -15.10
N ASP A 26 -10.50 -17.78 -14.42
CA ASP A 26 -11.75 -18.05 -15.10
C ASP A 26 -12.28 -16.71 -15.61
N THR A 27 -12.10 -16.44 -16.91
CA THR A 27 -12.65 -15.27 -17.57
C THR A 27 -14.18 -15.46 -17.71
N GLY A 28 -14.83 -15.66 -16.58
CA GLY A 28 -16.28 -15.68 -16.48
C GLY A 28 -16.78 -14.35 -17.00
N LYS A 29 -17.33 -14.35 -18.19
CA LYS A 29 -18.15 -13.26 -18.68
C LYS A 29 -19.42 -13.27 -17.84
N ARG A 30 -19.82 -12.12 -17.33
CA ARG A 30 -21.17 -11.95 -16.78
C ARG A 30 -22.19 -12.35 -17.84
N SER A 31 -23.38 -12.73 -17.42
CA SER A 31 -24.48 -13.11 -18.32
C SER A 31 -24.83 -12.04 -19.38
N ASP A 32 -24.37 -10.80 -19.21
CA ASP A 32 -24.50 -9.67 -20.13
C ASP A 32 -23.30 -9.48 -21.08
N GLY A 33 -22.29 -10.37 -21.03
CA GLY A 33 -21.12 -10.32 -21.89
C GLY A 33 -20.02 -9.33 -21.43
N THR A 34 -20.25 -8.59 -20.35
CA THR A 34 -19.23 -7.69 -19.77
C THR A 34 -18.15 -8.50 -19.02
N PRO A 35 -16.88 -8.06 -19.04
CA PRO A 35 -15.86 -8.68 -18.22
C PRO A 35 -16.28 -8.61 -16.74
N ASP A 36 -16.31 -9.74 -16.05
CA ASP A 36 -16.50 -9.71 -14.61
C ASP A 36 -15.23 -9.19 -13.94
N ASN A 37 -15.22 -7.88 -13.66
CA ASN A 37 -14.15 -7.24 -12.91
C ASN A 37 -14.19 -7.61 -11.41
N ASN A 38 -15.22 -8.30 -10.97
CA ASN A 38 -15.29 -8.96 -9.66
C ASN A 38 -14.70 -10.36 -9.83
N LEU A 39 -13.39 -10.41 -9.80
CA LEU A 39 -12.59 -11.62 -9.83
C LEU A 39 -13.00 -12.56 -8.71
N GLY A 40 -13.73 -13.60 -9.06
CA GLY A 40 -13.64 -14.90 -8.41
C GLY A 40 -12.29 -15.57 -8.70
N ALA A 41 -11.25 -14.79 -9.00
CA ALA A 41 -9.90 -15.27 -9.13
C ALA A 41 -9.35 -15.42 -7.71
N LEU A 42 -8.85 -16.62 -7.43
CA LEU A 42 -8.07 -16.92 -6.24
C LEU A 42 -7.06 -15.79 -5.97
N THR A 43 -6.95 -15.38 -4.74
CA THR A 43 -5.89 -14.44 -4.31
C THR A 43 -4.53 -15.07 -4.58
N PHE A 44 -3.48 -14.27 -4.61
CA PHE A 44 -2.12 -14.82 -4.75
C PHE A 44 -1.80 -15.86 -3.67
N ALA A 45 -2.24 -15.63 -2.44
CA ALA A 45 -2.05 -16.56 -1.33
C ALA A 45 -2.76 -17.90 -1.57
N GLU A 46 -4.00 -17.88 -2.09
CA GLU A 46 -4.76 -19.10 -2.42
C GLU A 46 -4.12 -19.89 -3.56
N VAL A 47 -3.65 -19.21 -4.62
CA VAL A 47 -2.93 -19.89 -5.72
C VAL A 47 -1.61 -20.45 -5.24
N PHE A 48 -0.88 -19.73 -4.40
CA PHE A 48 0.38 -20.20 -3.83
C PHE A 48 0.16 -21.40 -2.90
N ALA A 49 -0.90 -21.40 -2.09
CA ALA A 49 -1.30 -22.53 -1.25
C ALA A 49 -1.54 -23.79 -2.09
N GLU A 50 -2.42 -23.69 -3.08
CA GLU A 50 -2.76 -24.81 -3.97
C GLU A 50 -1.55 -25.31 -4.76
N PHE A 51 -0.66 -24.39 -5.21
CA PHE A 51 0.61 -24.74 -5.84
C PHE A 51 1.48 -25.58 -4.90
N CYS A 52 1.63 -25.15 -3.65
CA CYS A 52 2.43 -25.85 -2.64
C CYS A 52 1.84 -27.22 -2.30
N ASP A 53 0.52 -27.32 -2.18
CA ASP A 53 -0.18 -28.58 -1.88
C ASP A 53 -0.01 -29.60 -3.03
N ARG A 54 -0.17 -29.16 -4.28
CA ARG A 54 0.08 -30.00 -5.47
C ARG A 54 1.53 -30.45 -5.55
N LEU A 55 2.46 -29.54 -5.28
CA LEU A 55 3.87 -29.85 -5.27
C LEU A 55 4.23 -30.83 -4.16
N ASN A 56 3.67 -30.62 -2.96
CA ASN A 56 3.87 -31.50 -1.83
C ASN A 56 3.30 -32.91 -2.08
N ALA A 57 2.13 -33.00 -2.70
CA ALA A 57 1.52 -34.27 -3.07
C ALA A 57 2.33 -35.01 -4.17
N TRP A 58 2.97 -34.28 -5.08
CA TRP A 58 3.71 -34.89 -6.19
C TRP A 58 5.13 -35.34 -5.79
N ILE A 59 5.94 -34.44 -5.18
CA ILE A 59 7.35 -34.70 -4.88
C ILE A 59 7.76 -34.44 -3.43
N GLY A 60 6.79 -34.16 -2.56
CA GLY A 60 7.00 -33.95 -1.11
C GLY A 60 7.52 -35.20 -0.39
N PRO A 61 7.63 -35.17 0.96
CA PRO A 61 7.13 -34.09 1.81
C PRO A 61 8.05 -32.87 1.89
N PHE A 62 7.44 -31.69 1.88
CA PHE A 62 8.06 -30.43 2.26
C PHE A 62 7.61 -30.03 3.67
N SER A 63 8.49 -29.46 4.45
CA SER A 63 8.16 -28.85 5.75
C SER A 63 7.88 -27.37 5.58
N ARG A 64 8.48 -26.73 4.56
CA ARG A 64 8.32 -25.31 4.26
C ARG A 64 8.60 -25.05 2.79
N ILE A 65 7.77 -24.22 2.19
CA ILE A 65 7.99 -23.60 0.89
C ILE A 65 7.80 -22.09 1.10
N SER A 66 8.63 -21.23 0.54
CA SER A 66 8.40 -19.79 0.62
C SER A 66 8.76 -19.08 -0.67
N VAL A 67 8.06 -17.99 -0.92
CA VAL A 67 8.37 -17.04 -1.97
C VAL A 67 8.50 -15.65 -1.37
N ALA A 68 9.63 -15.00 -1.57
CA ALA A 68 9.88 -13.63 -1.16
C ALA A 68 9.89 -12.74 -2.40
N MET A 69 9.03 -11.72 -2.39
CA MET A 69 8.89 -10.75 -3.48
C MET A 69 9.14 -9.34 -2.98
N GLU A 70 9.80 -8.54 -3.79
CA GLU A 70 9.90 -7.11 -3.58
C GLU A 70 8.62 -6.40 -4.05
N VAL A 71 8.25 -5.33 -3.36
CA VAL A 71 7.18 -4.42 -3.76
C VAL A 71 7.70 -2.99 -3.87
N LEU A 72 7.16 -2.20 -4.78
CA LEU A 72 7.46 -0.77 -4.91
C LEU A 72 6.44 0.03 -4.10
N HIS A 73 6.52 -0.08 -2.79
CA HIS A 73 5.69 0.65 -1.84
C HIS A 73 6.57 1.61 -1.02
N PRO A 74 6.12 2.84 -0.70
CA PRO A 74 6.93 3.80 0.07
C PRO A 74 7.47 3.27 1.40
N GLU A 75 6.65 2.49 2.12
CA GLU A 75 6.98 2.00 3.46
C GLU A 75 7.39 0.52 3.51
N LEU A 76 7.01 -0.28 2.49
CA LEU A 76 7.29 -1.70 2.45
C LEU A 76 8.43 -1.99 1.46
N SER A 77 9.34 -2.86 1.86
CA SER A 77 10.40 -3.36 1.00
C SER A 77 9.96 -4.58 0.21
N GLY A 78 9.06 -5.37 0.76
CA GLY A 78 8.59 -6.60 0.14
C GLY A 78 7.67 -7.39 1.05
N GLY A 79 7.27 -8.56 0.59
CA GLY A 79 6.50 -9.55 1.34
C GLY A 79 7.03 -10.96 1.11
N THR A 80 6.82 -11.82 2.08
CA THR A 80 7.13 -13.24 1.96
C THR A 80 5.88 -14.04 2.30
N LEU A 81 5.48 -14.93 1.39
CA LEU A 81 4.52 -15.98 1.67
C LEU A 81 5.26 -17.25 2.08
N TYR A 82 4.79 -17.85 3.15
CA TYR A 82 5.25 -19.14 3.65
C TYR A 82 4.11 -20.13 3.59
N TRP A 83 4.36 -21.28 3.00
CA TRP A 83 3.60 -22.50 3.20
C TRP A 83 4.36 -23.40 4.18
N ARG A 84 3.75 -23.78 5.26
CA ARG A 84 4.32 -24.64 6.29
C ARG A 84 3.33 -25.72 6.70
N ASP A 85 3.66 -26.97 6.42
CA ASP A 85 2.86 -28.13 6.82
C ASP A 85 1.35 -27.97 6.44
N GLY A 86 1.03 -27.29 5.31
CA GLY A 86 -0.32 -27.07 4.79
C GLY A 86 -0.95 -25.71 5.11
N GLU A 87 -0.29 -24.87 5.91
CA GLU A 87 -0.80 -23.55 6.28
C GLU A 87 -0.04 -22.42 5.59
N ILE A 88 -0.74 -21.33 5.28
CA ILE A 88 -0.14 -20.11 4.69
C ILE A 88 0.03 -19.04 5.75
N GLU A 89 1.24 -18.48 5.80
CA GLU A 89 1.59 -17.31 6.59
C GLU A 89 2.13 -16.22 5.65
N GLU A 90 1.63 -15.00 5.78
CA GLU A 90 2.17 -13.83 5.06
C GLU A 90 2.93 -12.94 6.04
N ARG A 91 4.12 -12.48 5.62
CA ARG A 91 4.92 -11.48 6.35
C ARG A 91 5.27 -10.33 5.43
N GLN A 92 4.91 -9.13 5.86
CA GLN A 92 5.34 -7.90 5.22
C GLN A 92 6.65 -7.41 5.84
N ILE A 93 7.52 -6.88 5.00
CA ILE A 93 8.85 -6.39 5.40
C ILE A 93 8.88 -4.88 5.21
N LYS A 94 9.05 -4.13 6.30
CA LYS A 94 9.19 -2.67 6.24
C LYS A 94 10.48 -2.27 5.54
N ARG A 95 10.42 -1.20 4.72
CA ARG A 95 11.59 -0.67 4.00
C ARG A 95 12.64 -0.09 4.94
N ALA A 96 12.19 0.60 6.01
CA ALA A 96 13.07 1.21 6.98
C ALA A 96 13.89 0.14 7.74
N GLY A 97 15.21 0.20 7.62
CA GLY A 97 16.15 -0.59 8.41
C GLY A 97 16.47 -1.98 7.89
N ILE A 98 15.81 -2.51 6.85
CA ILE A 98 16.10 -3.89 6.38
C ILE A 98 17.55 -4.08 5.94
N LEU A 99 18.15 -3.08 5.29
CA LEU A 99 19.52 -3.14 4.80
C LEU A 99 20.58 -3.11 5.92
N THR A 100 20.18 -2.81 7.15
CA THR A 100 21.04 -2.81 8.34
C THR A 100 20.62 -3.89 9.35
N TRP A 101 19.62 -4.68 9.05
CA TRP A 101 19.13 -5.74 9.92
C TRP A 101 20.05 -6.95 9.87
N ASP A 102 20.62 -7.30 11.02
CA ASP A 102 21.64 -8.36 11.16
C ASP A 102 21.15 -9.72 10.64
N ASP A 103 19.90 -10.10 10.97
CA ASP A 103 19.31 -11.36 10.51
C ASP A 103 19.16 -11.43 8.99
N TYR A 104 18.92 -10.29 8.33
CA TYR A 104 18.89 -10.23 6.88
C TYR A 104 20.29 -10.32 6.28
N LEU A 105 21.25 -9.55 6.79
CA LEU A 105 22.63 -9.53 6.29
C LEU A 105 23.32 -10.90 6.46
N ARG A 106 22.93 -11.65 7.49
CA ARG A 106 23.38 -13.01 7.76
C ARG A 106 22.35 -14.06 7.34
N SER A 107 21.68 -13.87 6.20
CA SER A 107 20.68 -14.81 5.69
C SER A 107 21.09 -15.42 4.34
N PRO A 108 20.58 -16.61 4.01
CA PRO A 108 20.74 -17.15 2.67
C PRO A 108 20.17 -16.26 1.57
N VAL A 109 19.12 -15.48 1.88
CA VAL A 109 18.49 -14.52 0.95
C VAL A 109 19.50 -13.47 0.53
N TYR A 110 20.19 -12.86 1.48
CA TYR A 110 21.23 -11.87 1.18
C TYR A 110 22.34 -12.44 0.31
N VAL A 111 22.80 -13.66 0.59
CA VAL A 111 23.83 -14.35 -0.22
C VAL A 111 23.34 -14.54 -1.67
N VAL A 112 22.09 -14.98 -1.85
CA VAL A 112 21.49 -15.18 -3.18
C VAL A 112 21.32 -13.85 -3.91
N GLU A 113 20.88 -12.79 -3.23
CA GLU A 113 20.76 -11.47 -3.82
C GLU A 113 22.12 -10.91 -4.30
N GLN A 114 23.19 -11.10 -3.51
CA GLN A 114 24.52 -10.61 -3.89
C GLN A 114 25.16 -11.44 -5.02
N THR A 115 24.87 -12.72 -5.10
CA THR A 115 25.55 -13.63 -6.02
C THR A 115 24.73 -13.98 -7.25
N ASN A 116 23.42 -13.79 -7.19
CA ASN A 116 22.42 -14.30 -8.14
C ASN A 116 22.60 -15.81 -8.44
N ARG A 117 23.02 -16.57 -7.41
CA ARG A 117 23.24 -18.01 -7.50
C ARG A 117 22.36 -18.72 -6.49
N PRO A 118 21.87 -19.95 -6.80
CA PRO A 118 21.17 -20.79 -5.83
C PRO A 118 22.04 -21.06 -4.60
N TRP A 119 21.40 -21.22 -3.46
CA TRP A 119 22.04 -21.54 -2.20
C TRP A 119 21.41 -22.79 -1.57
N ARG A 120 22.21 -23.64 -0.93
CA ARG A 120 21.75 -24.89 -0.31
C ARG A 120 22.49 -25.16 0.99
N TRP A 121 21.77 -25.73 1.96
CA TRP A 121 22.29 -26.37 3.15
C TRP A 121 21.73 -27.78 3.28
N ARG A 122 22.57 -28.75 3.66
CA ARG A 122 22.21 -30.18 3.87
C ARG A 122 22.59 -30.59 5.28
N ILE A 123 21.83 -31.56 5.84
CA ILE A 123 22.26 -32.23 7.09
C ILE A 123 23.63 -32.91 6.89
N GLY A 124 24.50 -32.66 7.87
CA GLY A 124 25.91 -33.12 7.78
C GLY A 124 26.87 -32.01 7.33
N ASP A 125 26.39 -30.95 6.69
CA ASP A 125 27.15 -29.74 6.49
C ASP A 125 27.24 -28.98 7.82
N ALA A 126 28.28 -28.16 7.98
CA ALA A 126 28.35 -27.23 9.10
C ALA A 126 27.13 -26.30 9.07
N VAL A 127 26.46 -26.12 10.22
CA VAL A 127 25.36 -25.17 10.34
C VAL A 127 25.96 -23.76 10.33
N PRO A 128 25.68 -22.94 9.31
CA PRO A 128 26.24 -21.60 9.23
C PRO A 128 25.66 -20.70 10.32
N ASP A 129 26.36 -19.59 10.64
CA ASP A 129 25.87 -18.54 11.54
C ASP A 129 24.78 -17.70 10.86
N MET A 130 23.65 -18.35 10.61
CA MET A 130 22.44 -17.82 9.98
C MET A 130 21.22 -18.29 10.80
N SER A 131 20.50 -17.36 11.44
CA SER A 131 19.36 -17.65 12.30
C SER A 131 18.33 -18.59 11.65
N LEU A 132 17.99 -18.31 10.39
CA LEU A 132 17.08 -19.16 9.62
C LEU A 132 17.53 -20.62 9.53
N ILE A 133 18.82 -20.88 9.26
CA ILE A 133 19.32 -22.24 9.09
C ILE A 133 19.45 -22.95 10.42
N GLN A 134 19.83 -22.22 11.48
CA GLN A 134 19.85 -22.73 12.85
C GLN A 134 18.45 -23.16 13.29
N ASP A 135 17.43 -22.34 13.03
CA ASP A 135 16.04 -22.67 13.31
C ASP A 135 15.53 -23.88 12.54
N LEU A 136 15.84 -23.96 11.23
CA LEU A 136 15.46 -25.09 10.40
C LEU A 136 16.13 -26.39 10.86
N ALA A 137 17.40 -26.33 11.21
CA ALA A 137 18.13 -27.48 11.76
C ALA A 137 17.53 -27.94 13.09
N ALA A 138 17.22 -26.99 14.01
CA ALA A 138 16.58 -27.28 15.29
C ALA A 138 15.17 -27.89 15.13
N GLN A 139 14.45 -27.55 14.05
CA GLN A 139 13.16 -28.13 13.70
C GLN A 139 13.25 -29.48 12.98
N GLY A 140 14.45 -30.05 12.86
CA GLY A 140 14.69 -31.35 12.23
C GLY A 140 14.70 -31.36 10.72
N ASN A 141 14.85 -30.19 10.08
CA ASN A 141 15.02 -30.14 8.64
C ASN A 141 16.38 -30.73 8.24
N THR A 142 16.38 -31.44 7.13
CA THR A 142 17.55 -32.18 6.61
C THR A 142 18.15 -31.56 5.35
N ASP A 143 17.38 -30.67 4.70
CA ASP A 143 17.80 -30.00 3.48
C ASP A 143 17.01 -28.70 3.29
N TYR A 144 17.69 -27.67 2.79
CA TYR A 144 17.12 -26.38 2.44
C TYR A 144 17.75 -25.87 1.15
N CYS A 145 16.91 -25.51 0.18
CA CYS A 145 17.33 -24.93 -1.09
C CYS A 145 16.66 -23.56 -1.29
N LEU A 146 17.42 -22.57 -1.76
CA LEU A 146 16.95 -21.23 -2.12
C LEU A 146 17.39 -20.92 -3.56
N PHE A 147 16.43 -20.49 -4.38
CA PHE A 147 16.64 -20.18 -5.79
C PHE A 147 16.30 -18.72 -6.07
N PRO A 148 17.16 -17.99 -6.80
CA PRO A 148 16.77 -16.74 -7.42
C PRO A 148 15.78 -17.01 -8.54
N LEU A 149 14.71 -16.22 -8.62
CA LEU A 149 13.75 -16.27 -9.72
C LEU A 149 14.13 -15.23 -10.77
N PRO A 150 14.04 -15.54 -12.06
CA PRO A 150 14.42 -14.64 -13.14
C PRO A 150 13.34 -13.59 -13.43
N ILE A 151 12.93 -12.84 -12.40
CA ILE A 151 12.05 -11.68 -12.54
C ILE A 151 12.92 -10.47 -12.82
N GLN A 152 12.67 -9.80 -13.96
CA GLN A 152 13.39 -8.59 -14.36
C GLN A 152 12.68 -7.35 -13.83
N ASP A 153 13.38 -6.22 -13.78
CA ASP A 153 12.89 -4.88 -13.42
C ASP A 153 12.67 -4.60 -11.91
N THR A 154 13.22 -5.42 -11.02
CA THR A 154 13.31 -5.07 -9.60
C THR A 154 14.75 -4.85 -9.16
N ASN A 155 14.97 -3.94 -8.22
CA ASN A 155 16.31 -3.70 -7.65
C ASN A 155 16.76 -4.81 -6.68
N ARG A 156 15.90 -5.81 -6.42
CA ARG A 156 16.14 -6.93 -5.52
C ARG A 156 15.68 -8.23 -6.17
N THR A 157 16.34 -9.32 -5.79
CA THR A 157 16.07 -10.64 -6.34
C THR A 157 14.86 -11.28 -5.65
N THR A 158 13.80 -11.55 -6.41
CA THR A 158 12.72 -12.43 -5.93
C THR A 158 13.29 -13.82 -5.74
N THR A 159 12.96 -14.48 -4.63
CA THR A 159 13.51 -15.79 -4.29
C THR A 159 12.42 -16.79 -3.91
N MET A 160 12.69 -18.08 -4.19
CA MET A 160 11.85 -19.18 -3.75
C MET A 160 12.67 -20.22 -2.99
N SER A 161 12.18 -20.67 -1.85
CA SER A 161 12.87 -21.66 -1.03
C SER A 161 12.03 -22.90 -0.74
N PHE A 162 12.74 -24.00 -0.51
CA PHE A 162 12.18 -25.30 -0.15
C PHE A 162 12.95 -25.87 1.03
N ALA A 163 12.24 -26.41 2.02
CA ALA A 163 12.82 -27.17 3.14
C ALA A 163 12.11 -28.50 3.31
N THR A 164 12.84 -29.52 3.78
CA THR A 164 12.29 -30.84 4.05
C THR A 164 12.90 -31.48 5.29
N ARG A 165 12.10 -32.32 5.95
CA ARG A 165 12.55 -33.22 7.03
C ARG A 165 12.79 -34.65 6.52
N ARG A 166 12.74 -34.89 5.20
CA ARG A 166 12.94 -36.21 4.60
C ARG A 166 14.36 -36.75 4.93
N PRO A 167 14.49 -37.98 5.44
CA PRO A 167 15.80 -38.61 5.56
C PRO A 167 16.55 -38.60 4.21
N GLY A 168 17.78 -38.09 4.18
CA GLY A 168 18.54 -37.93 2.93
C GLY A 168 18.21 -36.67 2.10
N GLY A 169 17.35 -35.80 2.61
CA GLY A 169 17.03 -34.51 1.98
C GLY A 169 16.28 -34.62 0.66
N PHE A 170 16.52 -33.68 -0.24
CA PHE A 170 15.90 -33.65 -1.55
C PHE A 170 16.53 -34.61 -2.57
N GLY A 171 17.71 -35.19 -2.27
CA GLY A 171 18.40 -36.04 -3.20
C GLY A 171 18.57 -35.36 -4.57
N ASN A 172 18.23 -36.11 -5.64
CA ASN A 172 18.32 -35.62 -7.02
C ASN A 172 17.33 -34.51 -7.35
N LEU A 173 16.25 -34.32 -6.56
CA LEU A 173 15.29 -33.23 -6.78
C LEU A 173 15.95 -31.84 -6.67
N GLY A 174 16.92 -31.68 -5.74
CA GLY A 174 17.71 -30.48 -5.59
C GLY A 174 18.83 -30.33 -6.65
N GLY A 175 19.21 -31.41 -7.32
CA GLY A 175 20.38 -31.45 -8.19
C GLY A 175 21.71 -31.40 -7.42
N ASP A 176 22.78 -31.91 -8.00
CA ASP A 176 24.10 -31.90 -7.35
C ASP A 176 24.74 -30.51 -7.32
N ASP A 177 24.51 -29.72 -8.37
CA ASP A 177 25.02 -28.37 -8.53
C ASP A 177 23.93 -27.26 -8.38
N LEU A 178 22.69 -27.61 -7.95
CA LEU A 178 21.51 -26.75 -7.92
C LEU A 178 21.11 -26.13 -9.28
N GLY A 179 21.91 -26.40 -10.33
CA GLY A 179 21.72 -25.79 -11.64
C GLY A 179 20.66 -26.47 -12.49
N ALA A 180 20.50 -27.80 -12.31
CA ALA A 180 19.65 -28.63 -13.16
C ALA A 180 18.55 -29.41 -12.41
N GLY A 181 18.41 -29.19 -11.10
CA GLY A 181 17.43 -29.92 -10.28
C GLY A 181 15.99 -29.59 -10.59
N LEU A 182 15.08 -30.53 -10.33
CA LEU A 182 13.64 -30.35 -10.55
C LEU A 182 13.07 -29.18 -9.73
N LEU A 183 13.53 -28.94 -8.49
CA LEU A 183 13.08 -27.83 -7.66
C LEU A 183 13.32 -26.48 -8.30
N ARG A 184 14.45 -26.28 -8.98
CA ARG A 184 14.72 -25.07 -9.74
C ARG A 184 13.77 -24.88 -10.91
N GLN A 185 13.48 -25.96 -11.65
CA GLN A 185 12.53 -25.91 -12.77
C GLN A 185 11.12 -25.57 -12.28
N VAL A 186 10.71 -26.14 -11.15
CA VAL A 186 9.43 -25.86 -10.50
C VAL A 186 9.37 -24.38 -10.06
N ALA A 187 10.42 -23.86 -9.41
CA ALA A 187 10.50 -22.45 -9.03
C ALA A 187 10.39 -21.52 -10.25
N TRP A 188 11.09 -21.86 -11.34
CA TRP A 188 11.03 -21.08 -12.57
C TRP A 188 9.68 -21.17 -13.29
N ALA A 189 8.99 -22.31 -13.22
CA ALA A 189 7.65 -22.45 -13.80
C ALA A 189 6.63 -21.54 -13.14
N LEU A 190 6.81 -21.19 -11.85
CA LEU A 190 5.96 -20.25 -11.13
C LEU A 190 6.27 -18.78 -11.50
N THR A 191 7.46 -18.48 -12.02
CA THR A 191 7.94 -17.11 -12.27
C THR A 191 6.98 -16.26 -13.11
N PRO A 192 6.46 -16.71 -14.28
CA PRO A 192 5.56 -15.86 -15.09
C PRO A 192 4.26 -15.48 -14.34
N TYR A 193 3.77 -16.39 -13.50
CA TYR A 193 2.60 -16.11 -12.65
C TYR A 193 2.94 -15.07 -11.58
N LEU A 194 4.08 -15.24 -10.90
CA LEU A 194 4.56 -14.29 -9.88
C LEU A 194 4.79 -12.91 -10.46
N GLU A 195 5.43 -12.83 -11.61
CA GLU A 195 5.71 -11.55 -12.31
C GLU A 195 4.41 -10.80 -12.63
N ARG A 196 3.40 -11.49 -13.15
CA ARG A 196 2.08 -10.90 -13.39
C ARG A 196 1.44 -10.37 -12.10
N VAL A 197 1.51 -11.15 -11.01
CA VAL A 197 0.95 -10.73 -9.71
C VAL A 197 1.73 -9.55 -9.15
N ALA A 198 3.06 -9.62 -9.18
CA ALA A 198 3.93 -8.54 -8.70
C ALA A 198 3.68 -7.23 -9.46
N LEU A 199 3.62 -7.26 -10.80
CA LEU A 199 3.33 -6.09 -11.62
C LEU A 199 1.97 -5.47 -11.27
N ARG A 200 0.95 -6.31 -11.02
CA ARG A 200 -0.37 -5.81 -10.61
C ARG A 200 -0.33 -5.14 -9.24
N ILE A 201 0.32 -5.77 -8.27
CA ILE A 201 0.48 -5.20 -6.91
C ILE A 201 1.24 -3.88 -7.00
N ILE A 202 2.38 -3.86 -7.69
CA ILE A 202 3.20 -2.66 -7.88
C ILE A 202 2.40 -1.54 -8.54
N ALA A 203 1.63 -1.85 -9.59
CA ALA A 203 0.81 -0.84 -10.27
C ALA A 203 -0.25 -0.25 -9.34
N LEU A 204 -0.95 -1.07 -8.55
CA LEU A 204 -1.94 -0.61 -7.59
C LEU A 204 -1.29 0.17 -6.44
N ASP A 205 -0.19 -0.31 -5.87
CA ASP A 205 0.53 0.36 -4.78
C ASP A 205 1.05 1.74 -5.23
N LEU A 206 1.60 1.83 -6.44
CA LEU A 206 2.05 3.11 -6.99
C LEU A 206 0.86 4.07 -7.23
N LEU A 207 -0.24 3.56 -7.78
CA LEU A 207 -1.43 4.38 -7.96
C LEU A 207 -2.01 4.84 -6.61
N ASP A 208 -2.09 3.95 -5.63
CA ASP A 208 -2.58 4.29 -4.29
C ASP A 208 -1.67 5.31 -3.60
N ALA A 209 -0.34 5.17 -3.72
CA ALA A 209 0.62 6.08 -3.10
C ALA A 209 0.67 7.48 -3.75
N TYR A 210 0.52 7.56 -5.09
CA TYR A 210 0.70 8.82 -5.82
C TYR A 210 -0.62 9.50 -6.23
N VAL A 211 -1.69 8.75 -6.38
CA VAL A 211 -3.00 9.27 -6.87
C VAL A 211 -4.09 9.12 -5.81
N GLY A 212 -3.86 8.28 -4.81
CA GLY A 212 -4.82 7.96 -3.76
C GLY A 212 -5.70 6.75 -4.09
N LYS A 213 -6.16 6.06 -3.05
CA LYS A 213 -6.78 4.72 -3.12
C LYS A 213 -8.01 4.61 -4.03
N ILE A 214 -8.94 5.58 -3.99
CA ILE A 214 -10.14 5.54 -4.87
C ILE A 214 -9.77 5.92 -6.29
N ALA A 215 -9.01 6.99 -6.46
CA ALA A 215 -8.54 7.43 -7.76
C ALA A 215 -7.70 6.35 -8.44
N GLY A 216 -6.76 5.74 -7.70
CA GLY A 216 -5.91 4.65 -8.17
C GLY A 216 -6.71 3.45 -8.67
N LYS A 217 -7.72 3.00 -7.91
CA LYS A 217 -8.61 1.90 -8.34
C LYS A 217 -9.41 2.23 -9.60
N ARG A 218 -9.92 3.46 -9.72
CA ARG A 218 -10.66 3.91 -10.91
C ARG A 218 -9.77 3.98 -12.14
N VAL A 219 -8.58 4.55 -12.01
CA VAL A 219 -7.58 4.62 -13.09
C VAL A 219 -7.17 3.21 -13.52
N TYR A 220 -6.88 2.32 -12.58
CA TYR A 220 -6.57 0.92 -12.88
C TYR A 220 -7.75 0.19 -13.53
N GLY A 221 -8.98 0.52 -13.15
CA GLY A 221 -10.23 0.02 -13.75
C GLY A 221 -10.56 0.58 -15.13
N GLY A 222 -9.69 1.44 -15.71
CA GLY A 222 -9.85 1.98 -17.06
C GLY A 222 -10.54 3.34 -17.15
N GLN A 223 -10.83 4.02 -16.02
CA GLN A 223 -11.33 5.39 -16.04
C GLN A 223 -10.18 6.39 -16.31
N ILE A 224 -9.65 6.39 -17.51
CA ILE A 224 -8.47 7.18 -17.91
C ILE A 224 -8.78 8.29 -18.91
N GLU A 225 -10.02 8.43 -19.34
CA GLU A 225 -10.39 9.44 -20.33
C GLU A 225 -10.33 10.85 -19.73
N ARG A 226 -9.70 11.77 -20.44
CA ARG A 226 -9.67 13.18 -20.10
C ARG A 226 -11.08 13.76 -20.10
N GLY A 227 -11.46 14.43 -19.02
CA GLY A 227 -12.78 15.02 -18.87
C GLY A 227 -13.87 14.03 -18.42
N ALA A 228 -13.52 12.76 -18.20
CA ALA A 228 -14.42 11.84 -17.52
C ALA A 228 -14.55 12.26 -16.05
N VAL A 229 -15.63 12.98 -15.74
CA VAL A 229 -15.96 13.46 -14.39
C VAL A 229 -17.39 13.07 -14.04
N GLU A 230 -17.63 12.83 -12.76
CA GLU A 230 -18.95 12.60 -12.20
C GLU A 230 -19.27 13.65 -11.12
N PRO A 231 -20.50 14.13 -11.02
CA PRO A 231 -20.92 14.95 -9.90
C PRO A 231 -21.05 14.07 -8.66
N ILE A 232 -20.40 14.47 -7.58
CA ILE A 232 -20.55 13.85 -6.26
C ILE A 232 -20.82 14.93 -5.22
N ASP A 233 -21.62 14.60 -4.21
CA ASP A 233 -21.68 15.37 -2.98
C ASP A 233 -20.57 14.91 -2.05
N ALA A 234 -19.90 15.86 -1.41
CA ALA A 234 -18.82 15.55 -0.47
C ALA A 234 -18.71 16.57 0.66
N ALA A 235 -18.24 16.11 1.80
CA ALA A 235 -17.62 17.00 2.77
C ALA A 235 -16.14 17.19 2.35
N ILE A 236 -15.69 18.44 2.40
CA ILE A 236 -14.38 18.89 1.91
C ILE A 236 -13.59 19.41 3.09
N LEU A 237 -12.36 18.92 3.24
CA LEU A 237 -11.39 19.34 4.23
C LEU A 237 -10.19 19.95 3.50
N VAL A 238 -9.89 21.20 3.82
CA VAL A 238 -8.65 21.87 3.41
C VAL A 238 -7.86 22.21 4.65
N ALA A 239 -6.59 21.82 4.67
CA ALA A 239 -5.67 22.16 5.76
C ALA A 239 -4.43 22.85 5.21
N ASP A 240 -3.83 23.75 6.02
CA ASP A 240 -2.62 24.47 5.63
C ASP A 240 -1.76 24.77 6.86
N LEU A 241 -0.41 24.64 6.70
CA LEU A 241 0.56 24.86 7.78
C LEU A 241 0.73 26.36 8.03
N ARG A 242 0.72 26.77 9.28
CA ARG A 242 0.93 28.17 9.64
C ARG A 242 2.40 28.55 9.59
N GLY A 243 2.70 29.64 8.89
CA GLY A 243 4.06 30.21 8.86
C GLY A 243 5.06 29.44 8.01
N PHE A 244 4.58 28.65 7.05
CA PHE A 244 5.42 27.82 6.16
C PHE A 244 6.57 28.62 5.52
N THR A 245 6.33 29.79 4.96
CA THR A 245 7.38 30.60 4.30
C THR A 245 8.53 30.92 5.26
N THR A 246 8.22 31.34 6.47
CA THR A 246 9.22 31.64 7.49
C THR A 246 9.97 30.38 7.95
N LEU A 247 9.24 29.28 8.12
CA LEU A 247 9.83 28.00 8.51
C LEU A 247 10.77 27.45 7.42
N SER A 248 10.39 27.58 6.15
CA SER A 248 11.22 27.11 5.04
C SER A 248 12.52 27.90 4.89
N GLU A 249 12.50 29.20 5.19
CA GLU A 249 13.70 30.03 5.22
C GLU A 249 14.67 29.67 6.38
N GLN A 250 14.12 29.25 7.52
CA GLN A 250 14.90 28.95 8.72
C GLN A 250 15.46 27.53 8.78
N LEU A 251 14.74 26.52 8.27
CA LEU A 251 15.08 25.11 8.45
C LEU A 251 15.99 24.55 7.37
N GLY A 252 16.02 25.14 6.18
CA GLY A 252 16.63 24.52 5.01
C GLY A 252 15.81 23.37 4.42
N GLU A 253 16.15 22.96 3.20
CA GLU A 253 15.30 22.10 2.36
C GLU A 253 15.01 20.72 2.97
N ILE A 254 16.06 20.02 3.44
CA ILE A 254 15.92 18.64 3.95
C ILE A 254 15.11 18.60 5.25
N ALA A 255 15.41 19.52 6.17
CA ALA A 255 14.70 19.59 7.45
C ALA A 255 13.23 20.04 7.26
N MET A 256 12.97 20.84 6.22
CA MET A 256 11.60 21.24 5.87
C MET A 256 10.80 20.07 5.28
N VAL A 257 11.40 19.25 4.43
CA VAL A 257 10.75 18.02 3.90
C VAL A 257 10.43 17.04 5.04
N ASP A 258 11.36 16.84 5.99
CA ASP A 258 11.10 16.02 7.18
C ASP A 258 9.91 16.55 7.99
N LEU A 259 9.88 17.85 8.24
CA LEU A 259 8.75 18.47 8.95
C LEU A 259 7.43 18.31 8.21
N LEU A 260 7.41 18.53 6.89
CA LEU A 260 6.21 18.37 6.07
C LEU A 260 5.70 16.92 6.09
N ASN A 261 6.58 15.94 6.00
CA ASN A 261 6.19 14.53 6.07
C ASN A 261 5.51 14.23 7.42
N ARG A 262 6.12 14.62 8.53
CA ARG A 262 5.56 14.43 9.88
C ARG A 262 4.22 15.17 10.07
N TYR A 263 4.10 16.37 9.51
CA TYR A 263 2.85 17.14 9.50
C TYR A 263 1.77 16.44 8.67
N PHE A 264 2.09 15.98 7.46
CA PHE A 264 1.14 15.26 6.61
C PHE A 264 0.76 13.89 7.20
N ASP A 265 1.66 13.20 7.88
CA ASP A 265 1.35 11.98 8.62
C ASP A 265 0.32 12.25 9.74
N THR A 266 0.46 13.39 10.43
CA THR A 266 -0.48 13.82 11.49
C THR A 266 -1.90 14.00 10.95
N LEU A 267 -2.05 14.64 9.78
CA LEU A 267 -3.33 14.82 9.10
C LEU A 267 -3.83 13.55 8.44
N GLY A 268 -2.95 12.86 7.72
CA GLY A 268 -3.28 11.69 6.92
C GLY A 268 -3.81 10.54 7.75
N ALA A 269 -3.19 10.28 8.89
CA ALA A 269 -3.66 9.25 9.83
C ALA A 269 -5.10 9.53 10.30
N ALA A 270 -5.40 10.76 10.70
CA ALA A 270 -6.72 11.15 11.15
C ALA A 270 -7.77 11.10 10.01
N ILE A 271 -7.42 11.59 8.81
CA ILE A 271 -8.30 11.55 7.65
C ILE A 271 -8.63 10.10 7.27
N ALA A 272 -7.62 9.21 7.25
CA ALA A 272 -7.80 7.80 6.92
C ALA A 272 -8.61 7.02 7.97
N ALA A 273 -8.43 7.33 9.26
CA ALA A 273 -9.18 6.73 10.37
C ALA A 273 -10.69 7.02 10.29
N HIS A 274 -11.07 8.06 9.58
CA HIS A 274 -12.47 8.48 9.40
C HIS A 274 -12.96 8.37 7.95
N ASP A 275 -12.39 7.44 7.17
CA ASP A 275 -12.77 7.15 5.78
C ASP A 275 -12.66 8.33 4.80
N GLY A 276 -11.89 9.35 5.17
CA GLY A 276 -11.56 10.46 4.30
C GLY A 276 -10.44 10.09 3.31
N GLN A 277 -10.33 10.87 2.24
CA GLN A 277 -9.35 10.66 1.19
C GLN A 277 -8.59 11.93 0.89
N ILE A 278 -7.27 11.85 0.98
CA ILE A 278 -6.39 12.90 0.50
C ILE A 278 -6.35 12.80 -1.03
N LEU A 279 -6.71 13.88 -1.69
CA LEU A 279 -6.67 13.99 -3.14
C LEU A 279 -5.41 14.69 -3.63
N LYS A 280 -4.90 15.65 -2.86
CA LYS A 280 -3.80 16.48 -3.31
C LYS A 280 -3.07 17.13 -2.15
N PHE A 281 -1.74 17.16 -2.28
CA PHE A 281 -0.87 18.06 -1.53
C PHE A 281 -0.60 19.32 -2.36
N MET A 282 -0.67 20.48 -1.77
CA MET A 282 -0.55 21.78 -2.44
C MET A 282 0.48 22.65 -1.71
N GLY A 283 1.76 22.30 -1.90
CA GLY A 283 2.85 22.87 -1.09
C GLY A 283 2.78 22.35 0.34
N ASP A 284 2.46 23.23 1.27
CA ASP A 284 2.18 22.91 2.68
C ASP A 284 0.69 22.68 2.99
N GLY A 285 -0.16 22.82 1.97
CA GLY A 285 -1.60 22.57 2.07
C GLY A 285 -1.99 21.15 1.67
N LEU A 286 -3.16 20.72 2.13
CA LEU A 286 -3.75 19.43 1.84
C LEU A 286 -5.25 19.60 1.52
N LEU A 287 -5.69 18.91 0.47
CA LEU A 287 -7.10 18.77 0.11
C LEU A 287 -7.55 17.33 0.34
N ALA A 288 -8.53 17.14 1.18
CA ALA A 288 -9.18 15.86 1.39
C ALA A 288 -10.70 15.96 1.18
N VAL A 289 -11.31 14.83 0.82
CA VAL A 289 -12.74 14.70 0.64
C VAL A 289 -13.28 13.49 1.38
N PHE A 290 -14.52 13.61 1.79
CA PHE A 290 -15.34 12.54 2.38
C PHE A 290 -16.58 12.41 1.48
N PRO A 291 -16.59 11.45 0.53
CA PRO A 291 -17.70 11.31 -0.41
C PRO A 291 -18.99 10.93 0.29
N ILE A 292 -20.10 11.55 -0.12
CA ILE A 292 -21.44 11.24 0.39
C ILE A 292 -22.11 10.32 -0.63
N SER A 293 -22.49 9.13 -0.20
CA SER A 293 -23.17 8.18 -1.08
C SER A 293 -24.60 8.64 -1.40
N ALA A 294 -25.09 8.24 -2.59
CA ALA A 294 -26.45 8.56 -3.01
C ALA A 294 -27.53 7.99 -2.06
N ASP A 295 -27.21 6.89 -1.38
CA ASP A 295 -28.14 6.18 -0.48
C ASP A 295 -28.29 6.86 0.91
N GLY A 296 -27.57 7.96 1.15
CA GLY A 296 -27.65 8.71 2.41
C GLY A 296 -26.34 8.75 3.19
N GLY A 297 -26.44 8.97 4.51
CA GLY A 297 -25.24 9.03 5.38
C GLY A 297 -24.58 10.41 5.43
N ARG A 298 -25.27 11.48 4.96
CA ARG A 298 -24.71 12.85 4.95
C ARG A 298 -24.27 13.29 6.35
N ALA A 299 -25.08 13.05 7.38
CA ALA A 299 -24.76 13.41 8.74
C ALA A 299 -23.54 12.65 9.28
N GLU A 300 -23.45 11.39 8.99
CA GLU A 300 -22.33 10.51 9.38
C GLU A 300 -21.04 10.94 8.70
N VAL A 301 -21.09 11.31 7.42
CA VAL A 301 -19.93 11.79 6.65
C VAL A 301 -19.44 13.14 7.17
N HIS A 302 -20.37 14.07 7.48
CA HIS A 302 -20.00 15.36 8.08
C HIS A 302 -19.38 15.17 9.47
N GLU A 303 -19.94 14.26 10.28
CA GLU A 303 -19.38 13.92 11.59
C GLU A 303 -17.98 13.30 11.45
N ALA A 304 -17.77 12.40 10.51
CA ALA A 304 -16.46 11.81 10.21
C ALA A 304 -15.41 12.89 9.84
N ALA A 305 -15.79 13.85 9.00
CA ALA A 305 -14.89 14.94 8.61
C ALA A 305 -14.51 15.86 9.78
N VAL A 306 -15.46 16.15 10.70
CA VAL A 306 -15.16 16.91 11.92
C VAL A 306 -14.28 16.11 12.87
N LEU A 307 -14.57 14.82 13.05
CA LEU A 307 -13.76 13.95 13.90
C LEU A 307 -12.32 13.85 13.37
N ALA A 308 -12.13 13.70 12.06
CA ALA A 308 -10.82 13.75 11.43
C ALA A 308 -10.08 15.06 11.74
N ALA A 309 -10.76 16.20 11.63
CA ALA A 309 -10.18 17.51 11.93
C ALA A 309 -9.78 17.63 13.41
N LEU A 310 -10.61 17.15 14.33
CA LEU A 310 -10.32 17.19 15.78
C LEU A 310 -9.21 16.23 16.16
N GLU A 311 -9.21 15.04 15.62
CA GLU A 311 -8.13 14.05 15.84
C GLU A 311 -6.80 14.56 15.31
N ALA A 312 -6.76 15.14 14.10
CA ALA A 312 -5.56 15.77 13.56
C ALA A 312 -5.02 16.87 14.50
N ARG A 313 -5.91 17.68 15.10
CA ARG A 313 -5.54 18.68 16.12
C ARG A 313 -5.00 18.04 17.39
N GLY A 314 -5.56 16.91 17.82
CA GLY A 314 -5.04 16.12 18.94
C GLY A 314 -3.64 15.56 18.66
N ASN A 315 -3.43 14.99 17.48
CA ASN A 315 -2.16 14.42 17.03
C ASN A 315 -1.06 15.50 16.90
N LEU A 316 -1.42 16.74 16.59
CA LEU A 316 -0.50 17.88 16.57
C LEU A 316 0.23 18.07 17.91
N ALA A 317 -0.44 17.85 19.02
CA ALA A 317 0.17 17.97 20.35
C ALA A 317 1.33 16.98 20.52
N THR A 318 1.15 15.76 20.03
CA THR A 318 2.19 14.71 20.02
C THR A 318 3.36 15.11 19.12
N LEU A 319 3.08 15.59 17.91
CA LEU A 319 4.11 16.09 16.99
C LEU A 319 4.91 17.22 17.63
N ASN A 320 4.25 18.21 18.22
CA ASN A 320 4.91 19.36 18.85
C ASN A 320 5.75 18.97 20.07
N THR A 321 5.31 17.95 20.82
CA THR A 321 6.10 17.41 21.93
C THR A 321 7.41 16.80 21.40
N ALA A 322 7.35 16.03 20.32
CA ALA A 322 8.53 15.45 19.69
C ALA A 322 9.46 16.52 19.10
N LEU A 323 8.91 17.51 18.38
CA LEU A 323 9.69 18.62 17.83
C LEU A 323 10.42 19.41 18.94
N THR A 324 9.74 19.67 20.05
CA THR A 324 10.32 20.38 21.18
C THR A 324 11.45 19.59 21.83
N ALA A 325 11.29 18.27 21.97
CA ALA A 325 12.35 17.38 22.47
C ALA A 325 13.60 17.35 21.57
N GLU A 326 13.42 17.59 20.28
CA GLU A 326 14.48 17.74 19.26
C GLU A 326 15.07 19.16 19.21
N GLY A 327 14.62 20.09 20.07
CA GLY A 327 15.03 21.49 20.06
C GLY A 327 14.45 22.31 18.89
N ARG A 328 13.38 21.84 18.25
CA ARG A 328 12.68 22.49 17.11
C ARG A 328 11.47 23.26 17.63
N ALA A 329 11.11 24.32 16.91
CA ALA A 329 9.93 25.10 17.23
C ALA A 329 8.62 24.28 16.97
N PRO A 330 7.60 24.43 17.82
CA PRO A 330 6.29 23.84 17.56
C PRO A 330 5.65 24.46 16.32
N VAL A 331 4.82 23.69 15.66
CA VAL A 331 4.07 24.11 14.46
C VAL A 331 2.57 24.15 14.74
N ASP A 332 1.84 24.84 13.88
CA ASP A 332 0.40 24.91 13.92
C ASP A 332 -0.20 24.88 12.51
N PHE A 333 -1.47 24.50 12.39
CA PHE A 333 -2.19 24.47 11.12
C PHE A 333 -3.66 24.85 11.30
N GLY A 334 -4.28 25.30 10.22
CA GLY A 334 -5.71 25.62 10.17
C GLY A 334 -6.45 24.64 9.28
N ILE A 335 -7.70 24.31 9.65
CA ILE A 335 -8.58 23.43 8.86
C ILE A 335 -9.87 24.15 8.52
N GLY A 336 -10.23 24.18 7.23
CA GLY A 336 -11.50 24.63 6.71
C GLY A 336 -12.37 23.45 6.27
N LEU A 337 -13.62 23.41 6.74
CA LEU A 337 -14.62 22.39 6.40
C LEU A 337 -15.80 23.03 5.66
N HIS A 338 -16.15 22.44 4.52
CA HIS A 338 -17.34 22.81 3.75
C HIS A 338 -17.97 21.58 3.13
N ALA A 339 -19.24 21.66 2.74
CA ALA A 339 -19.93 20.59 2.07
C ALA A 339 -20.64 21.11 0.82
N GLY A 340 -20.58 20.33 -0.24
CA GLY A 340 -21.25 20.70 -1.50
C GLY A 340 -20.99 19.70 -2.62
N SER A 341 -21.62 19.99 -3.77
CA SER A 341 -21.42 19.21 -4.97
C SER A 341 -20.12 19.62 -5.67
N VAL A 342 -19.36 18.61 -6.13
CA VAL A 342 -18.10 18.78 -6.86
C VAL A 342 -18.07 17.83 -8.07
N ALA A 343 -17.34 18.20 -9.11
CA ALA A 343 -17.01 17.31 -10.20
C ALA A 343 -15.75 16.52 -9.84
N PHE A 344 -15.84 15.20 -9.77
CA PHE A 344 -14.78 14.28 -9.41
C PHE A 344 -14.34 13.47 -10.61
N GLY A 345 -13.07 13.50 -10.96
CA GLY A 345 -12.54 12.74 -12.08
C GLY A 345 -11.26 13.28 -12.69
N ASN A 346 -11.01 12.91 -13.96
CA ASN A 346 -9.80 13.19 -14.72
C ASN A 346 -9.77 14.59 -15.32
N ILE A 347 -8.87 15.41 -14.84
CA ILE A 347 -8.71 16.80 -15.28
C ILE A 347 -7.24 17.03 -15.64
N GLY A 348 -6.98 17.72 -16.74
CA GLY A 348 -5.61 18.04 -17.12
C GLY A 348 -5.37 18.16 -18.62
N THR A 349 -4.14 17.89 -19.03
CA THR A 349 -3.69 17.94 -20.43
C THR A 349 -3.75 16.55 -21.07
N GLY A 350 -3.48 16.45 -22.38
CA GLY A 350 -3.38 15.15 -23.07
C GLY A 350 -2.25 14.25 -22.58
N THR A 351 -1.24 14.83 -21.91
CA THR A 351 -0.05 14.11 -21.43
C THR A 351 0.05 14.02 -19.91
N ARG A 352 -0.78 14.77 -19.18
CA ARG A 352 -0.79 14.77 -17.72
C ARG A 352 -2.20 15.01 -17.17
N LEU A 353 -2.71 14.05 -16.45
CA LEU A 353 -4.01 14.09 -15.79
C LEU A 353 -3.83 14.07 -14.29
N ASP A 354 -4.65 14.86 -13.58
CA ASP A 354 -4.87 14.76 -12.16
C ASP A 354 -6.26 14.17 -11.93
N PHE A 355 -6.37 13.17 -11.09
CA PHE A 355 -7.66 12.67 -10.61
C PHE A 355 -8.03 13.46 -9.35
N THR A 356 -8.99 14.37 -9.46
CA THR A 356 -9.24 15.35 -8.39
C THR A 356 -10.70 15.84 -8.39
N VAL A 357 -11.02 16.75 -7.49
CA VAL A 357 -12.31 17.44 -7.42
C VAL A 357 -12.18 18.88 -7.89
N ILE A 358 -13.19 19.35 -8.63
CA ILE A 358 -13.34 20.75 -9.00
C ILE A 358 -14.77 21.19 -8.70
N GLY A 359 -14.90 22.39 -8.15
CA GLY A 359 -16.20 23.03 -7.93
C GLY A 359 -16.11 24.22 -7.01
N PRO A 360 -17.18 25.04 -6.96
CA PRO A 360 -17.25 26.18 -6.05
C PRO A 360 -17.06 25.79 -4.56
N ALA A 361 -17.49 24.58 -4.18
CA ALA A 361 -17.37 24.07 -2.82
C ALA A 361 -15.91 23.89 -2.38
N VAL A 362 -15.00 23.45 -3.28
CA VAL A 362 -13.56 23.35 -2.97
C VAL A 362 -12.98 24.75 -2.69
N ASN A 363 -13.34 25.72 -3.52
CA ASN A 363 -12.89 27.10 -3.32
C ASN A 363 -13.43 27.72 -2.03
N GLN A 364 -14.65 27.38 -1.63
CA GLN A 364 -15.22 27.84 -0.36
C GLN A 364 -14.47 27.21 0.83
N ALA A 365 -14.21 25.90 0.80
CA ALA A 365 -13.42 25.24 1.84
C ALA A 365 -12.04 25.87 2.02
N SER A 366 -11.34 26.17 0.91
CA SER A 366 -10.04 26.85 0.94
C SER A 366 -10.13 28.24 1.58
N ARG A 367 -11.13 29.04 1.21
CA ARG A 367 -11.32 30.38 1.80
C ARG A 367 -11.71 30.33 3.28
N ILE A 368 -12.44 29.31 3.70
CA ILE A 368 -12.76 29.10 5.12
C ILE A 368 -11.47 28.74 5.87
N GLN A 369 -10.61 27.94 5.26
CA GLN A 369 -9.30 27.59 5.82
C GLN A 369 -8.43 28.86 6.00
N ASP A 370 -8.36 29.76 5.01
CA ASP A 370 -7.62 31.02 5.12
C ASP A 370 -8.07 31.86 6.34
N LEU A 371 -9.37 31.90 6.62
CA LEU A 371 -9.94 32.63 7.75
C LEU A 371 -9.60 32.02 9.13
N THR A 372 -9.13 30.79 9.20
CA THR A 372 -8.70 30.18 10.47
C THR A 372 -7.58 30.97 11.15
N LYS A 373 -6.73 31.63 10.35
CA LYS A 373 -5.64 32.46 10.84
C LYS A 373 -6.18 33.80 11.38
N GLU A 374 -7.07 34.45 10.63
CA GLU A 374 -7.65 35.76 10.97
C GLU A 374 -8.51 35.69 12.23
N LEU A 375 -9.34 34.63 12.33
CA LEU A 375 -10.28 34.41 13.41
C LEU A 375 -9.68 33.70 14.63
N HIS A 376 -8.42 33.31 14.56
CA HIS A 376 -7.71 32.53 15.59
C HIS A 376 -8.42 31.23 15.98
N GLU A 377 -9.16 30.65 15.05
CA GLU A 377 -9.83 29.36 15.20
C GLU A 377 -9.06 28.26 14.41
N PRO A 378 -8.66 27.19 15.06
CA PRO A 378 -7.89 26.15 14.36
C PRO A 378 -8.75 25.32 13.38
N VAL A 379 -10.05 25.24 13.61
CA VAL A 379 -11.00 24.54 12.74
C VAL A 379 -12.21 25.44 12.52
N LEU A 380 -12.54 25.70 11.27
CA LEU A 380 -13.74 26.44 10.86
C LEU A 380 -14.59 25.61 9.90
N ALA A 381 -15.89 25.65 10.05
CA ALA A 381 -16.86 25.01 9.19
C ALA A 381 -17.92 26.00 8.70
N SER A 382 -18.41 25.80 7.46
CA SER A 382 -19.54 26.60 6.94
C SER A 382 -20.87 26.16 7.56
N GLY A 383 -21.88 27.06 7.47
CA GLY A 383 -23.26 26.78 7.89
C GLY A 383 -23.87 25.58 7.15
N GLU A 384 -23.61 25.46 5.83
CA GLU A 384 -24.07 24.31 5.02
C GLU A 384 -23.49 22.97 5.53
N PHE A 385 -22.24 23.01 5.98
CA PHE A 385 -21.62 21.83 6.58
C PHE A 385 -22.25 21.51 7.94
N VAL A 386 -22.41 22.51 8.80
CA VAL A 386 -22.92 22.32 10.17
C VAL A 386 -24.39 21.95 10.21
N ALA A 387 -25.19 22.33 9.22
CA ALA A 387 -26.61 22.01 9.14
C ALA A 387 -26.95 20.52 9.21
N ASN A 388 -25.97 19.64 8.89
CA ASN A 388 -26.14 18.20 8.94
C ASN A 388 -25.42 17.54 10.12
N LEU A 389 -24.81 18.32 11.02
CA LEU A 389 -24.12 17.80 12.20
C LEU A 389 -25.08 17.60 13.38
N LYS A 390 -24.86 16.54 14.13
CA LYS A 390 -25.49 16.31 15.43
C LYS A 390 -24.68 16.94 16.59
N ARG A 391 -23.41 17.15 16.36
CA ARG A 391 -22.47 17.74 17.31
C ARG A 391 -22.72 19.24 17.46
N PRO A 392 -22.67 19.79 18.68
CA PRO A 392 -22.77 21.24 18.87
C PRO A 392 -21.55 21.95 18.30
N MET A 393 -21.79 22.97 17.51
CA MET A 393 -20.78 23.87 16.98
C MET A 393 -21.10 25.32 17.46
N ARG A 394 -20.07 26.08 17.77
CA ARG A 394 -20.19 27.47 18.20
C ARG A 394 -20.16 28.39 16.98
N LEU A 395 -21.16 29.27 16.85
CA LEU A 395 -21.14 30.30 15.83
C LEU A 395 -20.00 31.31 16.10
N VAL A 396 -19.14 31.52 15.12
CA VAL A 396 -18.05 32.49 15.15
C VAL A 396 -18.50 33.82 14.54
N GLY A 397 -19.34 33.76 13.52
CA GLY A 397 -19.95 34.91 12.86
C GLY A 397 -20.01 34.76 11.34
N ALA A 398 -20.72 35.65 10.69
CA ALA A 398 -20.83 35.68 9.23
C ALA A 398 -19.60 36.36 8.61
N ARG A 399 -19.12 35.85 7.47
CA ARG A 399 -18.00 36.42 6.69
C ARG A 399 -18.33 36.42 5.21
N THR A 400 -17.95 37.48 4.52
CA THR A 400 -18.00 37.53 3.06
C THR A 400 -16.79 36.81 2.49
N LEU A 401 -17.01 35.71 1.77
CA LEU A 401 -15.97 35.01 1.06
C LEU A 401 -15.81 35.58 -0.36
N ARG A 402 -14.58 35.73 -0.83
CA ARG A 402 -14.31 36.26 -2.18
C ARG A 402 -15.06 35.45 -3.25
N GLY A 403 -15.92 36.13 -4.07
CA GLY A 403 -16.72 35.48 -5.12
C GLY A 403 -17.89 34.63 -4.60
N VAL A 404 -18.31 34.82 -3.39
CA VAL A 404 -19.58 34.32 -2.84
C VAL A 404 -20.46 35.52 -2.56
N GLU A 405 -21.67 35.56 -3.15
CA GLU A 405 -22.56 36.74 -3.10
C GLU A 405 -23.09 37.01 -1.67
N LYS A 406 -23.35 35.95 -0.92
CA LYS A 406 -23.92 36.04 0.43
C LYS A 406 -22.86 35.78 1.48
N PRO A 407 -22.90 36.47 2.62
CA PRO A 407 -22.07 36.10 3.76
C PRO A 407 -22.33 34.67 4.18
N VAL A 408 -21.26 33.97 4.54
CA VAL A 408 -21.30 32.57 5.01
C VAL A 408 -21.15 32.59 6.54
N ASP A 409 -22.06 31.94 7.23
CA ASP A 409 -21.95 31.72 8.68
C ASP A 409 -20.85 30.71 8.93
N LEU A 410 -19.92 31.06 9.81
CA LEU A 410 -18.77 30.23 10.19
C LEU A 410 -18.94 29.74 11.62
N PHE A 411 -18.58 28.47 11.80
CA PHE A 411 -18.68 27.79 13.08
C PHE A 411 -17.34 27.16 13.44
N ALA A 412 -17.05 27.11 14.74
CA ALA A 412 -15.93 26.35 15.31
C ALA A 412 -16.46 25.24 16.23
N PRO A 413 -15.70 24.15 16.45
CA PRO A 413 -16.08 23.17 17.45
C PRO A 413 -16.34 23.83 18.81
N ALA A 414 -17.42 23.43 19.47
CA ALA A 414 -17.62 23.79 20.86
C ALA A 414 -16.61 23.03 21.70
N GLY A 415 -15.79 23.72 22.50
CA GLY A 415 -14.69 23.14 23.27
C GLY A 415 -15.13 22.07 24.27
#